data_68fa422e67b5ae34df21450794a9fa0a
#
_entry.id   68fa422e67b5ae34df21450794a9fa0a
#
_cell.length_a   1.000
_cell.length_b   1.000
_cell.length_c   1.000
_cell.angle_alpha   90.00
_cell.angle_beta   90.00
_cell.angle_gamma   90.00
#
_symmetry.space_group_name_H-M   'P 1'
#
loop_
_entity.id
_entity.type
_entity.pdbx_description
1 polymer ?
#
loop_
_entity_poly.entity_id
_entity_poly.type
_entity_poly.pdbx_seq_one_letter_code
_entity_poly.pdbx_strand_id
1 'polypeptide(L)'
;MRASPHRLILPILLLLAALLPAGTARAATERPLAVVGFNFVDTSGEAKDQSAAHAARLSAMMETLQSKLAASGRFKIIALACTPEPCTAEPDVDGALSEARKAGADWILVGTVRKTSTLILDMPVEVIDMASGKAVYGRLLSFRGDTDDAWQHAARFLARDLIAQLPP
;
A
#
# COMPACT_ATOMS: atom_id res chain seq x y z
N MET A 1 -77.89 51.42 -1.73
CA MET A 1 -77.00 50.67 -2.64
C MET A 1 -75.67 50.48 -1.94
N ARG A 2 -75.36 49.23 -1.49
CA ARG A 2 -74.22 48.91 -0.66
C ARG A 2 -73.16 48.23 -1.52
N ALA A 3 -71.92 48.76 -1.58
CA ALA A 3 -70.78 48.17 -2.20
C ALA A 3 -69.93 47.40 -1.15
N SER A 4 -69.74 46.12 -1.35
CA SER A 4 -68.84 45.27 -0.52
C SER A 4 -67.42 45.35 -1.03
N PRO A 5 -66.43 45.47 -0.17
CA PRO A 5 -65.04 45.36 -0.58
C PRO A 5 -64.58 43.90 -0.45
N HIS A 6 -64.13 43.34 -1.57
CA HIS A 6 -63.46 42.05 -1.66
C HIS A 6 -62.05 42.17 -1.03
N ARG A 7 -61.81 41.45 0.08
CA ARG A 7 -60.47 41.26 0.66
C ARG A 7 -59.69 40.23 -0.16
N LEU A 8 -58.68 40.70 -0.85
CA LEU A 8 -57.67 39.83 -1.46
C LEU A 8 -56.77 39.27 -0.33
N ILE A 9 -56.87 37.96 -0.07
CA ILE A 9 -55.97 37.25 0.81
C ILE A 9 -54.82 36.69 -0.07
N LEU A 10 -53.66 37.27 0.09
CA LEU A 10 -52.42 36.84 -0.57
C LEU A 10 -51.80 35.69 0.27
N PRO A 11 -51.57 34.47 -0.27
CA PRO A 11 -50.88 33.44 0.50
C PRO A 11 -49.38 33.71 0.47
N ILE A 12 -48.81 34.00 1.63
CA ILE A 12 -47.37 34.05 1.86
C ILE A 12 -46.84 32.62 1.81
N LEU A 13 -46.20 32.27 0.69
CA LEU A 13 -45.48 30.99 0.50
C LEU A 13 -44.16 31.08 1.26
N LEU A 14 -44.11 30.46 2.47
CA LEU A 14 -42.89 30.34 3.27
C LEU A 14 -41.96 29.33 2.59
N LEU A 15 -40.92 29.82 1.91
CA LEU A 15 -39.86 29.00 1.32
C LEU A 15 -38.88 28.60 2.43
N LEU A 16 -39.12 27.44 3.05
CA LEU A 16 -38.21 26.86 4.02
C LEU A 16 -37.02 26.26 3.28
N ALA A 17 -35.94 27.04 3.09
CA ALA A 17 -34.66 26.54 2.55
C ALA A 17 -34.01 25.64 3.60
N ALA A 18 -34.08 24.33 3.39
CA ALA A 18 -33.35 23.33 4.19
C ALA A 18 -31.86 23.51 3.94
N LEU A 19 -31.16 24.15 4.89
CA LEU A 19 -29.70 24.09 4.96
C LEU A 19 -29.29 22.66 5.33
N LEU A 20 -28.97 21.85 4.33
CA LEU A 20 -28.27 20.58 4.55
C LEU A 20 -26.83 20.93 4.99
N PRO A 21 -26.36 20.43 6.13
CA PRO A 21 -24.95 20.59 6.48
C PRO A 21 -24.15 19.81 5.43
N ALA A 22 -23.33 20.52 4.66
CA ALA A 22 -22.30 19.91 3.83
C ALA A 22 -21.34 19.18 4.78
N GLY A 23 -21.54 17.88 4.96
CA GLY A 23 -20.62 17.03 5.68
C GLY A 23 -19.25 17.17 5.03
N THR A 24 -18.31 17.81 5.70
CA THR A 24 -16.91 17.83 5.31
C THR A 24 -16.41 16.39 5.38
N ALA A 25 -16.39 15.70 4.23
CA ALA A 25 -15.70 14.44 4.10
C ALA A 25 -14.24 14.72 4.51
N ARG A 26 -13.85 14.26 5.70
CA ARG A 26 -12.48 14.33 6.17
C ARG A 26 -11.69 13.42 5.21
N ALA A 27 -10.88 14.01 4.35
CA ALA A 27 -9.96 13.25 3.52
C ALA A 27 -9.14 12.38 4.46
N ALA A 28 -9.21 11.06 4.30
CA ALA A 28 -8.37 10.16 5.07
C ALA A 28 -6.92 10.55 4.79
N THR A 29 -6.18 10.91 5.84
CA THR A 29 -4.78 11.29 5.70
C THR A 29 -4.01 10.03 5.29
N GLU A 30 -3.37 10.07 4.13
CA GLU A 30 -2.52 8.98 3.66
C GLU A 30 -1.41 8.72 4.69
N ARG A 31 -1.20 7.46 5.06
CA ARG A 31 -0.16 7.08 6.02
C ARG A 31 1.20 6.96 5.32
N PRO A 32 2.25 7.61 5.81
CA PRO A 32 3.60 7.50 5.29
C PRO A 32 4.14 6.07 5.41
N LEU A 33 4.36 5.39 4.29
CA LEU A 33 4.83 4.01 4.20
C LEU A 33 6.13 3.95 3.39
N ALA A 34 7.23 3.58 4.04
CA ALA A 34 8.45 3.22 3.35
C ALA A 34 8.35 1.79 2.82
N VAL A 35 8.62 1.60 1.54
CA VAL A 35 8.66 0.27 0.92
C VAL A 35 10.11 -0.06 0.60
N VAL A 36 10.70 -0.93 1.41
CA VAL A 36 12.08 -1.41 1.21
C VAL A 36 12.10 -2.42 0.06
N GLY A 37 13.15 -2.39 -0.75
CA GLY A 37 13.36 -3.39 -1.80
C GLY A 37 13.40 -4.80 -1.20
N PHE A 38 12.63 -5.72 -1.76
CA PHE A 38 12.69 -7.11 -1.33
C PHE A 38 13.99 -7.76 -1.78
N ASN A 39 14.50 -8.68 -0.97
CA ASN A 39 15.59 -9.55 -1.36
C ASN A 39 15.07 -10.74 -2.15
N PHE A 40 15.96 -11.35 -2.94
CA PHE A 40 15.66 -12.62 -3.60
C PHE A 40 16.70 -13.67 -3.21
N VAL A 41 16.22 -14.85 -2.83
CA VAL A 41 17.06 -15.99 -2.44
C VAL A 41 16.59 -17.22 -3.22
N ASP A 42 17.49 -17.84 -3.97
CA ASP A 42 17.22 -19.11 -4.68
C ASP A 42 17.86 -20.28 -3.93
N THR A 43 17.05 -21.18 -3.45
CA THR A 43 17.44 -22.44 -2.80
C THR A 43 16.91 -23.67 -3.54
N SER A 44 16.37 -23.46 -4.75
CA SER A 44 15.72 -24.52 -5.53
C SER A 44 16.67 -25.62 -6.02
N GLY A 45 17.96 -25.32 -6.10
CA GLY A 45 18.98 -26.25 -6.62
C GLY A 45 18.96 -26.41 -8.14
N GLU A 46 18.27 -25.53 -8.87
CA GLU A 46 18.27 -25.55 -10.33
C GLU A 46 19.65 -25.20 -10.89
N ALA A 47 20.12 -25.99 -11.84
CA ALA A 47 21.44 -25.79 -12.44
C ALA A 47 21.50 -24.60 -13.41
N LYS A 48 20.34 -24.15 -13.92
CA LYS A 48 20.27 -23.03 -14.86
C LYS A 48 20.36 -21.70 -14.11
N ASP A 49 21.33 -20.87 -14.47
CA ASP A 49 21.39 -19.49 -13.98
C ASP A 49 20.18 -18.68 -14.52
N GLN A 50 19.39 -18.16 -13.61
CA GLN A 50 18.21 -17.35 -13.88
C GLN A 50 18.28 -15.98 -13.15
N SER A 51 19.45 -15.61 -12.66
CA SER A 51 19.65 -14.42 -11.81
C SER A 51 19.14 -13.14 -12.47
N ALA A 52 19.43 -12.93 -13.74
CA ALA A 52 18.96 -11.75 -14.48
C ALA A 52 17.43 -11.73 -14.65
N ALA A 53 16.81 -12.90 -14.89
CA ALA A 53 15.35 -13.00 -14.99
C ALA A 53 14.68 -12.74 -13.65
N HIS A 54 15.23 -13.29 -12.55
CA HIS A 54 14.71 -13.04 -11.21
C HIS A 54 14.86 -11.58 -10.79
N ALA A 55 15.98 -10.93 -11.09
CA ALA A 55 16.17 -9.51 -10.83
C ALA A 55 15.12 -8.64 -11.56
N ALA A 56 14.86 -8.94 -12.84
CA ALA A 56 13.84 -8.23 -13.61
C ALA A 56 12.43 -8.45 -13.05
N ARG A 57 12.08 -9.69 -12.67
CA ARG A 57 10.79 -10.01 -12.05
C ARG A 57 10.60 -9.31 -10.71
N LEU A 58 11.65 -9.29 -9.88
CA LEU A 58 11.63 -8.62 -8.59
C LEU A 58 11.39 -7.12 -8.76
N SER A 59 12.12 -6.47 -9.67
CA SER A 59 11.91 -5.05 -9.98
C SER A 59 10.47 -4.76 -10.42
N ALA A 60 9.96 -5.50 -11.40
CA ALA A 60 8.59 -5.33 -11.90
C ALA A 60 7.52 -5.63 -10.84
N MET A 61 7.78 -6.59 -9.95
CA MET A 61 6.94 -6.91 -8.79
C MET A 61 6.88 -5.73 -7.82
N MET A 62 8.03 -5.15 -7.47
CA MET A 62 8.12 -4.03 -6.54
C MET A 62 7.45 -2.77 -7.11
N GLU A 63 7.63 -2.47 -8.39
CA GLU A 63 6.94 -1.39 -9.08
C GLU A 63 5.41 -1.54 -9.02
N THR A 64 4.93 -2.75 -9.30
CA THR A 64 3.49 -3.06 -9.22
C THR A 64 2.96 -2.91 -7.80
N LEU A 65 3.67 -3.41 -6.80
CA LEU A 65 3.31 -3.32 -5.39
C LEU A 65 3.20 -1.86 -4.95
N GLN A 66 4.25 -1.06 -5.18
CA GLN A 66 4.29 0.36 -4.80
C GLN A 66 3.20 1.17 -5.52
N SER A 67 3.03 0.97 -6.83
CA SER A 67 1.99 1.63 -7.61
C SER A 67 0.58 1.34 -7.09
N LYS A 68 0.28 0.07 -6.74
CA LYS A 68 -1.01 -0.33 -6.19
C LYS A 68 -1.27 0.24 -4.80
N LEU A 69 -0.25 0.28 -3.95
CA LEU A 69 -0.34 0.86 -2.61
C LEU A 69 -0.59 2.37 -2.70
N ALA A 70 0.17 3.09 -3.52
CA ALA A 70 -0.03 4.52 -3.76
C ALA A 70 -1.43 4.82 -4.33
N ALA A 71 -1.87 4.07 -5.35
CA ALA A 71 -3.17 4.27 -5.98
C ALA A 71 -4.37 3.99 -5.06
N SER A 72 -4.16 3.35 -3.91
CA SER A 72 -5.22 3.09 -2.92
C SER A 72 -5.69 4.34 -2.18
N GLY A 73 -4.91 5.43 -2.18
CA GLY A 73 -5.16 6.64 -1.39
C GLY A 73 -5.01 6.44 0.12
N ARG A 74 -4.54 5.25 0.56
CA ARG A 74 -4.31 4.95 1.98
C ARG A 74 -2.87 5.22 2.42
N PHE A 75 -1.93 5.14 1.48
CA PHE A 75 -0.52 5.23 1.78
C PHE A 75 0.17 6.29 0.92
N LYS A 76 0.95 7.14 1.57
CA LYS A 76 1.94 7.97 0.94
C LYS A 76 3.25 7.17 0.88
N ILE A 77 3.64 6.73 -0.31
CA ILE A 77 4.89 5.98 -0.47
C ILE A 77 6.09 6.91 -0.25
N ILE A 78 6.96 6.54 0.68
CA ILE A 78 8.17 7.28 1.04
C ILE A 78 9.35 6.64 0.32
N ALA A 79 10.05 7.44 -0.48
CA ALA A 79 11.31 7.04 -1.09
C ALA A 79 12.43 7.03 -0.04
N LEU A 80 13.25 6.00 -0.04
CA LEU A 80 14.42 5.88 0.83
C LEU A 80 15.69 6.16 0.03
N ALA A 81 16.65 6.83 0.66
CA ALA A 81 17.95 7.15 0.08
C ALA A 81 19.03 6.28 0.74
N CYS A 82 19.20 5.06 0.25
CA CYS A 82 20.25 4.16 0.73
C CYS A 82 21.43 4.12 -0.22
N THR A 83 22.57 3.72 0.32
CA THR A 83 23.77 3.45 -0.47
C THR A 83 24.35 2.11 -0.01
N PRO A 84 24.39 1.08 -0.88
CA PRO A 84 23.92 1.08 -2.28
C PRO A 84 22.39 1.08 -2.43
N GLU A 85 21.91 1.50 -3.58
CA GLU A 85 20.50 1.33 -3.98
C GLU A 85 20.28 -0.04 -4.64
N PRO A 86 19.06 -0.62 -4.51
CA PRO A 86 17.93 -0.13 -3.71
C PRO A 86 18.13 -0.40 -2.21
N CYS A 87 17.41 0.34 -1.35
CA CYS A 87 17.34 -0.02 0.05
C CYS A 87 16.74 -1.41 0.19
N THR A 88 17.45 -2.34 0.81
CA THR A 88 16.96 -3.69 1.14
C THR A 88 17.08 -3.93 2.64
N ALA A 89 16.23 -4.77 3.21
CA ALA A 89 16.31 -5.08 4.64
C ALA A 89 17.45 -6.04 4.97
N GLU A 90 18.00 -6.74 4.01
CA GLU A 90 19.14 -7.63 4.20
C GLU A 90 20.30 -7.14 3.32
N PRO A 91 21.54 -7.16 3.83
CA PRO A 91 21.94 -7.61 5.17
C PRO A 91 21.79 -6.55 6.29
N ASP A 92 21.29 -5.33 5.99
CA ASP A 92 21.28 -4.20 6.92
C ASP A 92 19.85 -3.69 7.20
N VAL A 93 19.11 -4.43 8.03
CA VAL A 93 17.77 -4.01 8.46
C VAL A 93 17.80 -2.72 9.29
N ASP A 94 18.83 -2.53 10.12
CA ASP A 94 18.95 -1.35 10.99
C ASP A 94 19.19 -0.08 10.15
N GLY A 95 19.98 -0.19 9.10
CA GLY A 95 20.17 0.89 8.12
C GLY A 95 18.88 1.26 7.43
N ALA A 96 18.12 0.30 6.93
CA ALA A 96 16.82 0.55 6.30
C ALA A 96 15.82 1.21 7.27
N LEU A 97 15.76 0.75 8.53
CA LEU A 97 14.95 1.34 9.60
C LEU A 97 15.39 2.79 9.91
N SER A 98 16.71 3.03 9.95
CA SER A 98 17.25 4.37 10.18
C SER A 98 16.86 5.34 9.06
N GLU A 99 17.01 4.93 7.80
CA GLU A 99 16.62 5.76 6.65
C GLU A 99 15.10 6.00 6.61
N ALA A 100 14.29 5.00 6.92
CA ALA A 100 12.83 5.17 7.00
C ALA A 100 12.43 6.22 8.07
N ARG A 101 13.09 6.22 9.24
CA ARG A 101 12.87 7.23 10.28
C ARG A 101 13.25 8.63 9.81
N LYS A 102 14.42 8.78 9.19
CA LYS A 102 14.89 10.07 8.65
C LYS A 102 13.95 10.61 7.58
N ALA A 103 13.40 9.72 6.76
CA ALA A 103 12.45 10.06 5.71
C ALA A 103 11.02 10.33 6.24
N GLY A 104 10.77 10.15 7.53
CA GLY A 104 9.47 10.43 8.16
C GLY A 104 8.41 9.38 7.85
N ALA A 105 8.81 8.12 7.67
CA ALA A 105 7.86 7.02 7.52
C ALA A 105 7.22 6.65 8.87
N ASP A 106 5.91 6.46 8.89
CA ASP A 106 5.19 5.89 10.03
C ASP A 106 5.33 4.36 10.05
N TRP A 107 5.37 3.76 8.87
CA TRP A 107 5.50 2.32 8.69
C TRP A 107 6.59 1.98 7.68
N ILE A 108 7.17 0.80 7.84
CA ILE A 108 8.12 0.23 6.89
C ILE A 108 7.65 -1.17 6.48
N LEU A 109 7.57 -1.41 5.17
CA LEU A 109 7.28 -2.70 4.57
C LEU A 109 8.60 -3.36 4.18
N VAL A 110 8.84 -4.55 4.70
CA VAL A 110 10.01 -5.39 4.41
C VAL A 110 9.57 -6.76 3.93
N GLY A 111 10.39 -7.43 3.14
CA GLY A 111 10.10 -8.77 2.67
C GLY A 111 11.25 -9.40 1.90
N THR A 112 11.09 -10.69 1.64
CA THR A 112 12.05 -11.49 0.85
C THR A 112 11.26 -12.43 -0.05
N VAL A 113 11.67 -12.60 -1.30
CA VAL A 113 11.16 -13.68 -2.16
C VAL A 113 12.16 -14.82 -2.13
N ARG A 114 11.71 -16.01 -1.74
CA ARG A 114 12.53 -17.22 -1.68
C ARG A 114 12.00 -18.25 -2.66
N LYS A 115 12.82 -18.63 -3.63
CA LYS A 115 12.53 -19.76 -4.51
C LYS A 115 13.02 -21.03 -3.83
N THR A 116 12.08 -21.85 -3.38
CA THR A 116 12.34 -23.08 -2.61
C THR A 116 12.36 -24.33 -3.48
N SER A 117 11.76 -24.26 -4.65
CA SER A 117 11.81 -25.32 -5.69
C SER A 117 11.55 -24.70 -7.06
N THR A 118 11.64 -25.50 -8.10
CA THR A 118 11.29 -25.13 -9.50
C THR A 118 9.91 -24.45 -9.63
N LEU A 119 8.96 -24.80 -8.76
CA LEU A 119 7.57 -24.35 -8.85
C LEU A 119 7.08 -23.53 -7.69
N ILE A 120 7.77 -23.53 -6.55
CA ILE A 120 7.26 -22.90 -5.31
C ILE A 120 8.17 -21.74 -4.92
N LEU A 121 7.52 -20.60 -4.71
CA LEU A 121 8.15 -19.42 -4.15
C LEU A 121 7.41 -19.00 -2.89
N ASP A 122 8.16 -18.65 -1.86
CA ASP A 122 7.66 -18.14 -0.60
C ASP A 122 8.05 -16.67 -0.43
N MET A 123 7.16 -15.91 0.16
CA MET A 123 7.37 -14.49 0.38
C MET A 123 6.94 -14.12 1.80
N PRO A 124 7.85 -14.22 2.79
CA PRO A 124 7.64 -13.62 4.10
C PRO A 124 7.64 -12.09 3.95
N VAL A 125 6.63 -11.46 4.55
CA VAL A 125 6.42 -10.02 4.49
C VAL A 125 6.01 -9.52 5.86
N GLU A 126 6.55 -8.38 6.27
CA GLU A 126 6.17 -7.68 7.50
C GLU A 126 6.00 -6.19 7.25
N VAL A 127 5.07 -5.59 7.98
CA VAL A 127 5.00 -4.13 8.14
C VAL A 127 5.26 -3.81 9.60
N ILE A 128 6.24 -2.97 9.84
CA ILE A 128 6.69 -2.58 11.17
C ILE A 128 6.26 -1.13 11.41
N ASP A 129 5.61 -0.89 12.54
CA ASP A 129 5.31 0.45 13.03
C ASP A 129 6.58 1.11 13.58
N MET A 130 6.95 2.26 13.02
CA MET A 130 8.22 2.92 13.31
C MET A 130 8.27 3.54 14.72
N ALA A 131 7.12 3.83 15.32
CA ALA A 131 7.04 4.41 16.65
C ALA A 131 7.22 3.34 17.75
N SER A 132 6.56 2.19 17.59
CA SER A 132 6.59 1.11 18.58
C SER A 132 7.65 0.05 18.31
N GLY A 133 8.18 -0.04 17.09
CA GLY A 133 9.07 -1.10 16.61
C GLY A 133 8.38 -2.47 16.49
N LYS A 134 7.05 -2.52 16.52
CA LYS A 134 6.29 -3.77 16.47
C LYS A 134 5.73 -4.03 15.07
N ALA A 135 5.69 -5.30 14.68
CA ALA A 135 4.97 -5.70 13.48
C ALA A 135 3.46 -5.44 13.64
N VAL A 136 2.88 -4.67 12.71
CA VAL A 136 1.44 -4.42 12.60
C VAL A 136 0.80 -5.30 11.53
N TYR A 137 1.62 -5.96 10.73
CA TYR A 137 1.25 -6.97 9.76
C TYR A 137 2.42 -7.93 9.61
N GLY A 138 2.12 -9.23 9.50
CA GLY A 138 3.11 -10.26 9.24
C GLY A 138 2.46 -11.43 8.55
N ARG A 139 3.02 -11.86 7.41
CA ARG A 139 2.47 -12.95 6.63
C ARG A 139 3.54 -13.69 5.83
N LEU A 140 3.38 -15.00 5.75
CA LEU A 140 4.06 -15.83 4.76
C LEU A 140 3.09 -16.09 3.61
N LEU A 141 3.40 -15.56 2.44
CA LEU A 141 2.68 -15.87 1.20
C LEU A 141 3.46 -16.94 0.45
N SER A 142 2.74 -17.87 -0.16
CA SER A 142 3.33 -18.83 -1.10
C SER A 142 2.62 -18.72 -2.44
N PHE A 143 3.38 -18.76 -3.52
CA PHE A 143 2.82 -18.76 -4.86
C PHE A 143 3.52 -19.79 -5.74
N ARG A 144 2.82 -20.20 -6.79
CA ARG A 144 3.28 -21.25 -7.68
C ARG A 144 3.59 -20.70 -9.06
N GLY A 145 4.70 -21.16 -9.60
CA GLY A 145 5.19 -20.79 -10.93
C GLY A 145 6.23 -19.69 -10.88
N ASP A 146 7.36 -19.93 -11.49
CA ASP A 146 8.44 -18.96 -11.66
C ASP A 146 8.31 -18.26 -13.02
N THR A 147 7.19 -17.55 -13.20
CA THR A 147 6.83 -16.80 -14.40
C THR A 147 6.49 -15.36 -14.07
N ASP A 148 6.64 -14.47 -15.03
CA ASP A 148 6.29 -13.04 -14.86
C ASP A 148 4.86 -12.86 -14.35
N ASP A 149 3.91 -13.62 -14.90
CA ASP A 149 2.49 -13.56 -14.47
C ASP A 149 2.30 -13.99 -13.02
N ALA A 150 2.98 -15.05 -12.56
CA ALA A 150 2.89 -15.52 -11.18
C ALA A 150 3.44 -14.48 -10.19
N TRP A 151 4.57 -13.86 -10.50
CA TRP A 151 5.16 -12.80 -9.70
C TRP A 151 4.26 -11.57 -9.65
N GLN A 152 3.70 -11.16 -10.79
CA GLN A 152 2.76 -10.05 -10.87
C GLN A 152 1.45 -10.34 -10.13
N HIS A 153 0.98 -11.59 -10.14
CA HIS A 153 -0.18 -12.00 -9.37
C HIS A 153 0.10 -11.89 -7.87
N ALA A 154 1.26 -12.35 -7.41
CA ALA A 154 1.69 -12.24 -6.02
C ALA A 154 1.78 -10.77 -5.56
N ALA A 155 2.35 -9.86 -6.38
CA ALA A 155 2.40 -8.44 -6.09
C ALA A 155 1.01 -7.83 -5.92
N ARG A 156 0.10 -8.11 -6.84
CA ARG A 156 -1.30 -7.62 -6.78
C ARG A 156 -2.06 -8.18 -5.59
N PHE A 157 -1.82 -9.45 -5.24
CA PHE A 157 -2.43 -10.07 -4.06
C PHE A 157 -1.92 -9.39 -2.79
N LEU A 158 -0.59 -9.26 -2.62
CA LEU A 158 0.01 -8.60 -1.46
C LEU A 158 -0.49 -7.17 -1.28
N ALA A 159 -0.56 -6.40 -2.37
CA ALA A 159 -1.07 -5.03 -2.30
C ALA A 159 -2.52 -4.99 -1.78
N ARG A 160 -3.41 -5.84 -2.31
CA ARG A 160 -4.81 -5.91 -1.84
C ARG A 160 -4.91 -6.33 -0.38
N ASP A 161 -4.08 -7.30 0.03
CA ASP A 161 -4.07 -7.81 1.39
C ASP A 161 -3.60 -6.73 2.38
N LEU A 162 -2.52 -6.02 2.08
CA LEU A 162 -2.03 -4.88 2.88
C LEU A 162 -3.09 -3.77 2.99
N ILE A 163 -3.74 -3.42 1.87
CA ILE A 163 -4.81 -2.42 1.85
C ILE A 163 -5.99 -2.84 2.73
N ALA A 164 -6.31 -4.13 2.78
CA ALA A 164 -7.45 -4.64 3.54
C ALA A 164 -7.14 -4.85 5.03
N GLN A 165 -5.92 -5.27 5.37
CA GLN A 165 -5.57 -5.74 6.71
C GLN A 165 -4.89 -4.69 7.59
N LEU A 166 -4.17 -3.74 6.99
CA LEU A 166 -3.53 -2.69 7.78
C LEU A 166 -4.59 -1.75 8.38
N PRO A 167 -4.42 -1.28 9.62
CA PRO A 167 -5.35 -0.35 10.25
C PRO A 167 -5.46 0.97 9.48
N PRO A 168 -6.57 1.70 9.61
CA PRO A 168 -6.77 3.00 8.96
C PRO A 168 -5.85 4.09 9.52
#